data_b11169f8d4e8bd75bec77f861cbb9145
#
_entry.id   b11169f8d4e8bd75bec77f861cbb9145
#
_cell.length_a   1.000
_cell.length_b   1.000
_cell.length_c   1.000
_cell.angle_alpha   90.00
_cell.angle_beta   90.00
_cell.angle_gamma   90.00
#
_symmetry.space_group_name_H-M   'P 1'
#
loop_
_entity.id
_entity.type
_entity.pdbx_description
1 polymer ?
#
loop_
_entity_poly.entity_id
_entity_poly.type
_entity_poly.pdbx_seq_one_letter_code
_entity_poly.pdbx_strand_id
1 'polypeptide(L)'
;MNEMDNKWIGKNTIRPDGADKVTGRAEYAADTIMPGMIWGKVLRSPHPHATIKSINTKKAEELDGVFSVATSADCVDFPVDTPVILGIQDIRWMARNVLAKEKVLFHGHPIAAVAARTEEIAE
;
A
#
# COMPACT_ATOMS: atom_id res chain seq x y z
N MET A 1 14.65 -11.41 -50.75
CA MET A 1 14.18 -10.95 -49.40
C MET A 1 14.86 -11.84 -48.42
N ASN A 2 15.94 -11.36 -47.74
CA ASN A 2 16.63 -12.16 -46.72
C ASN A 2 15.68 -12.38 -45.55
N GLU A 3 15.30 -13.64 -45.31
CA GLU A 3 14.75 -14.04 -44.03
C GLU A 3 15.75 -13.67 -42.95
N MET A 4 15.47 -12.63 -42.20
CA MET A 4 16.21 -12.38 -40.95
C MET A 4 15.95 -13.58 -40.04
N ASP A 5 16.99 -14.39 -39.81
CA ASP A 5 16.91 -15.52 -38.88
C ASP A 5 16.69 -15.00 -37.46
N ASN A 6 15.43 -14.85 -37.11
CA ASN A 6 15.02 -14.34 -35.82
C ASN A 6 15.30 -15.40 -34.76
N LYS A 7 16.31 -15.13 -33.92
CA LYS A 7 16.72 -16.02 -32.83
C LYS A 7 15.58 -16.36 -31.84
N TRP A 8 14.64 -15.47 -31.69
CA TRP A 8 13.60 -15.56 -30.65
C TRP A 8 12.17 -15.57 -31.20
N ILE A 9 11.91 -14.85 -32.29
CA ILE A 9 10.56 -14.72 -32.84
C ILE A 9 10.16 -16.04 -33.52
N GLY A 10 8.96 -16.54 -33.21
CA GLY A 10 8.44 -17.78 -33.77
C GLY A 10 9.03 -19.07 -33.18
N LYS A 11 9.85 -18.97 -32.14
CA LYS A 11 10.42 -20.16 -31.42
C LYS A 11 9.79 -20.28 -30.03
N ASN A 12 9.57 -21.52 -29.63
CA ASN A 12 9.10 -21.82 -28.28
C ASN A 12 10.29 -21.74 -27.29
N THR A 13 10.52 -20.53 -26.77
CA THR A 13 11.60 -20.29 -25.79
C THR A 13 11.12 -20.61 -24.39
N ILE A 14 11.91 -21.37 -23.65
CA ILE A 14 11.63 -21.67 -22.24
C ILE A 14 11.77 -20.38 -21.43
N ARG A 15 10.75 -20.04 -20.67
CA ARG A 15 10.75 -18.89 -19.76
C ARG A 15 11.77 -19.12 -18.64
N PRO A 16 12.76 -18.23 -18.41
CA PRO A 16 13.83 -18.45 -17.43
C PRO A 16 13.31 -18.64 -16.00
N ASP A 17 12.26 -17.88 -15.62
CA ASP A 17 11.63 -17.91 -14.29
C ASP A 17 10.44 -18.91 -14.19
N GLY A 18 10.19 -19.67 -15.24
CA GLY A 18 9.03 -20.55 -15.32
C GLY A 18 9.09 -21.71 -14.33
N ALA A 19 10.27 -22.34 -14.19
CA ALA A 19 10.47 -23.47 -13.30
C ALA A 19 10.22 -23.09 -11.83
N ASP A 20 10.73 -21.95 -11.39
CA ASP A 20 10.58 -21.49 -10.01
C ASP A 20 9.11 -21.14 -9.68
N LYS A 21 8.38 -20.57 -10.65
CA LYS A 21 6.96 -20.27 -10.48
C LYS A 21 6.08 -21.53 -10.35
N VAL A 22 6.27 -22.51 -11.23
CA VAL A 22 5.44 -23.73 -11.20
C VAL A 22 5.81 -24.70 -10.08
N THR A 23 7.01 -24.59 -9.52
CA THR A 23 7.46 -25.41 -8.38
C THR A 23 7.23 -24.74 -7.03
N GLY A 24 6.75 -23.50 -6.99
CA GLY A 24 6.58 -22.73 -5.76
C GLY A 24 7.88 -22.21 -5.12
N ARG A 25 8.99 -22.26 -5.84
CA ARG A 25 10.29 -21.71 -5.36
C ARG A 25 10.44 -20.22 -5.60
N ALA A 26 9.60 -19.63 -6.46
CA ALA A 26 9.64 -18.19 -6.69
C ALA A 26 9.16 -17.46 -5.43
N GLU A 27 10.02 -16.60 -4.89
CA GLU A 27 9.70 -15.74 -3.76
C GLU A 27 9.17 -14.39 -4.26
N TYR A 28 8.08 -13.94 -3.66
CA TYR A 28 7.46 -12.64 -3.92
C TYR A 28 7.55 -11.76 -2.66
N ALA A 29 7.22 -10.48 -2.79
CA ALA A 29 7.32 -9.54 -1.67
C ALA A 29 6.60 -10.00 -0.39
N ALA A 30 5.45 -10.67 -0.54
CA ALA A 30 4.68 -11.20 0.60
C ALA A 30 5.34 -12.42 1.29
N ASP A 31 6.26 -13.10 0.61
CA ASP A 31 6.95 -14.28 1.15
C ASP A 31 8.23 -13.89 1.90
N THR A 32 8.64 -12.62 1.80
CA THR A 32 9.86 -12.12 2.43
C THR A 32 9.64 -11.93 3.93
N ILE A 33 10.36 -12.70 4.74
CA ILE A 33 10.35 -12.59 6.21
C ILE A 33 11.76 -12.26 6.68
N MET A 34 11.89 -11.15 7.43
CA MET A 34 13.16 -10.72 8.01
C MET A 34 13.09 -10.68 9.54
N PRO A 35 14.18 -10.99 10.26
CA PRO A 35 14.24 -10.82 11.71
C PRO A 35 13.89 -9.39 12.11
N GLY A 36 12.95 -9.24 13.06
CA GLY A 36 12.51 -7.93 13.54
C GLY A 36 11.52 -7.21 12.63
N MET A 37 11.01 -7.85 11.57
CA MET A 37 9.96 -7.29 10.73
C MET A 37 8.69 -7.06 11.54
N ILE A 38 8.03 -5.94 11.29
CA ILE A 38 6.74 -5.59 11.86
C ILE A 38 5.63 -5.73 10.83
N TRP A 39 4.41 -5.92 11.29
CA TRP A 39 3.23 -6.09 10.44
C TRP A 39 2.43 -4.80 10.36
N GLY A 40 2.07 -4.41 9.14
CA GLY A 40 1.24 -3.25 8.88
C GLY A 40 -0.13 -3.64 8.37
N LYS A 41 -1.18 -3.06 8.95
CA LYS A 41 -2.56 -3.18 8.43
C LYS A 41 -3.17 -1.81 8.24
N VAL A 42 -4.11 -1.73 7.32
CA VAL A 42 -4.80 -0.48 6.98
C VAL A 42 -6.30 -0.66 7.19
N LEU A 43 -6.86 0.16 8.07
CA LEU A 43 -8.30 0.27 8.24
C LEU A 43 -8.90 0.97 7.02
N ARG A 44 -9.83 0.30 6.37
CA ARG A 44 -10.48 0.79 5.15
C ARG A 44 -11.97 1.07 5.40
N SER A 45 -12.47 2.09 4.72
CA SER A 45 -13.89 2.47 4.80
C SER A 45 -14.81 1.40 4.20
N PRO A 46 -15.87 0.99 4.91
CA PRO A 46 -16.95 0.20 4.35
C PRO A 46 -17.95 1.04 3.56
N HIS A 47 -17.83 2.37 3.57
CA HIS A 47 -18.74 3.29 2.91
C HIS A 47 -18.14 3.83 1.62
N PRO A 48 -18.92 3.98 0.54
CA PRO A 48 -18.44 4.54 -0.72
C PRO A 48 -18.19 6.06 -0.66
N HIS A 49 -18.92 6.79 0.18
CA HIS A 49 -18.73 8.21 0.43
C HIS A 49 -19.40 8.60 1.75
N ALA A 50 -18.60 9.08 2.70
CA ALA A 50 -19.12 9.48 4.02
C ALA A 50 -18.20 10.50 4.70
N THR A 51 -18.76 11.32 5.57
CA THR A 51 -18.00 12.24 6.43
C THR A 51 -17.47 11.48 7.64
N ILE A 52 -16.19 11.66 7.94
CA ILE A 52 -15.54 11.14 9.13
C ILE A 52 -15.86 12.10 10.30
N LYS A 53 -16.61 11.62 11.29
CA LYS A 53 -16.94 12.42 12.48
C LYS A 53 -15.81 12.42 13.51
N SER A 54 -15.20 11.27 13.71
CA SER A 54 -14.05 11.07 14.61
C SER A 54 -13.37 9.75 14.31
N ILE A 55 -12.07 9.68 14.61
CA ILE A 55 -11.27 8.45 14.62
C ILE A 55 -10.76 8.30 16.06
N ASN A 56 -11.04 7.18 16.69
CA ASN A 56 -10.57 6.89 18.05
C ASN A 56 -9.55 5.76 17.98
N THR A 57 -8.28 6.09 18.19
CA THR A 57 -7.13 5.18 18.11
C THR A 57 -6.70 4.61 19.45
N LYS A 58 -7.21 5.15 20.58
CA LYS A 58 -6.74 4.82 21.94
C LYS A 58 -6.68 3.33 22.24
N LYS A 59 -7.71 2.57 21.91
CA LYS A 59 -7.74 1.13 22.16
C LYS A 59 -6.66 0.37 21.38
N ALA A 60 -6.38 0.81 20.15
CA ALA A 60 -5.31 0.20 19.35
C ALA A 60 -3.93 0.60 19.86
N GLU A 61 -3.74 1.84 20.30
CA GLU A 61 -2.48 2.33 20.87
C GLU A 61 -2.13 1.67 22.22
N GLU A 62 -3.17 1.33 23.01
CA GLU A 62 -3.02 0.68 24.32
C GLU A 62 -2.81 -0.84 24.22
N LEU A 63 -2.98 -1.44 23.05
CA LEU A 63 -2.83 -2.89 22.86
C LEU A 63 -1.36 -3.30 22.88
N ASP A 64 -1.01 -4.26 23.73
CA ASP A 64 0.36 -4.77 23.78
C ASP A 64 0.79 -5.37 22.46
N GLY A 65 1.95 -4.97 21.97
CA GLY A 65 2.51 -5.38 20.69
C GLY A 65 2.17 -4.45 19.53
N VAL A 66 1.36 -3.42 19.71
CA VAL A 66 1.21 -2.31 18.76
C VAL A 66 2.36 -1.32 18.97
N PHE A 67 3.03 -0.97 17.88
CA PHE A 67 4.14 -0.01 17.89
C PHE A 67 3.68 1.41 17.56
N SER A 68 2.75 1.54 16.63
CA SER A 68 2.26 2.84 16.20
C SER A 68 0.91 2.71 15.49
N VAL A 69 0.10 3.74 15.64
CA VAL A 69 -1.13 3.93 14.85
C VAL A 69 -1.01 5.29 14.16
N ALA A 70 -1.26 5.32 12.87
CA ALA A 70 -1.21 6.52 12.06
C ALA A 70 -2.58 6.85 11.48
N THR A 71 -2.92 8.13 11.49
CA THR A 71 -4.13 8.70 10.90
C THR A 71 -3.76 9.82 9.94
N SER A 72 -4.75 10.44 9.32
CA SER A 72 -4.52 11.62 8.48
C SER A 72 -3.91 12.81 9.24
N ALA A 73 -3.99 12.84 10.57
CA ALA A 73 -3.36 13.88 11.39
C ALA A 73 -1.83 13.77 11.40
N ASP A 74 -1.30 12.57 11.18
CA ASP A 74 0.13 12.27 11.13
C ASP A 74 0.73 12.48 9.73
N CYS A 75 -0.14 12.71 8.72
CA CYS A 75 0.29 12.94 7.35
C CYS A 75 0.75 14.39 7.16
N VAL A 76 1.77 14.58 6.31
CA VAL A 76 2.29 15.90 5.97
C VAL A 76 1.26 16.67 5.16
N ASP A 77 0.89 17.88 5.63
CA ASP A 77 0.15 18.86 4.82
C ASP A 77 1.17 19.72 4.04
N PHE A 78 1.10 19.65 2.71
CA PHE A 78 1.94 20.49 1.86
C PHE A 78 1.41 21.94 1.84
N PRO A 79 2.29 22.96 1.88
CA PRO A 79 1.93 24.35 1.70
C PRO A 79 1.14 24.60 0.42
N VAL A 80 0.28 25.63 0.43
CA VAL A 80 -0.59 25.96 -0.72
C VAL A 80 0.20 26.31 -1.99
N ASP A 81 1.41 26.82 -1.82
CA ASP A 81 2.34 27.22 -2.87
C ASP A 81 3.28 26.11 -3.33
N THR A 82 3.14 24.89 -2.79
CA THR A 82 3.96 23.74 -3.21
C THR A 82 3.76 23.49 -4.71
N PRO A 83 4.84 23.49 -5.52
CA PRO A 83 4.73 23.29 -6.96
C PRO A 83 4.15 21.92 -7.30
N VAL A 84 3.27 21.86 -8.31
CA VAL A 84 2.78 20.61 -8.88
C VAL A 84 3.86 20.05 -9.80
N ILE A 85 4.69 19.12 -9.29
CA ILE A 85 5.89 18.63 -9.99
C ILE A 85 5.52 17.72 -11.17
N LEU A 86 4.35 17.11 -11.20
CA LEU A 86 3.96 16.09 -12.19
C LEU A 86 2.87 16.52 -13.16
N GLY A 87 2.62 17.80 -13.31
CA GLY A 87 1.78 18.39 -14.38
C GLY A 87 0.29 17.98 -14.42
N ILE A 88 -0.09 16.86 -13.85
CA ILE A 88 -1.43 16.27 -13.98
C ILE A 88 -2.11 16.06 -12.64
N GLN A 89 -1.37 15.87 -11.55
CA GLN A 89 -1.94 15.58 -10.24
C GLN A 89 -1.46 16.57 -9.19
N ASP A 90 -2.41 17.11 -8.43
CA ASP A 90 -2.11 17.97 -7.29
C ASP A 90 -1.58 17.12 -6.14
N ILE A 91 -0.28 17.22 -5.86
CA ILE A 91 0.39 16.49 -4.79
C ILE A 91 -0.22 16.77 -3.41
N ARG A 92 -0.77 17.97 -3.22
CA ARG A 92 -1.46 18.36 -1.98
C ARG A 92 -2.76 17.57 -1.82
N TRP A 93 -3.51 17.43 -2.92
CA TRP A 93 -4.73 16.61 -2.93
C TRP A 93 -4.41 15.14 -2.69
N MET A 94 -3.35 14.63 -3.30
CA MET A 94 -2.90 13.25 -3.09
C MET A 94 -2.51 13.03 -1.63
N ALA A 95 -1.68 13.90 -1.05
CA ALA A 95 -1.23 13.77 0.34
C ALA A 95 -2.40 13.79 1.34
N ARG A 96 -3.40 14.65 1.10
CA ARG A 96 -4.60 14.73 1.95
C ARG A 96 -5.53 13.52 1.83
N ASN A 97 -5.36 12.72 0.78
CA ASN A 97 -6.21 11.55 0.52
C ASN A 97 -5.45 10.21 0.61
N VAL A 98 -4.20 10.20 1.06
CA VAL A 98 -3.48 8.96 1.40
C VAL A 98 -4.19 8.24 2.54
N LEU A 99 -4.49 8.96 3.62
CA LEU A 99 -5.43 8.56 4.66
C LEU A 99 -6.57 9.58 4.69
N ALA A 100 -7.80 9.12 4.71
CA ALA A 100 -8.97 9.97 4.65
C ALA A 100 -9.01 10.95 5.84
N LYS A 101 -9.05 12.27 5.56
CA LYS A 101 -9.00 13.32 6.58
C LYS A 101 -10.40 13.75 7.03
N GLU A 102 -11.21 14.24 6.12
CA GLU A 102 -12.56 14.75 6.40
C GLU A 102 -13.66 13.82 5.89
N LYS A 103 -13.39 13.18 4.76
CA LYS A 103 -14.34 12.30 4.06
C LYS A 103 -13.65 11.09 3.49
N VAL A 104 -14.35 9.98 3.51
CA VAL A 104 -14.03 8.87 2.60
C VAL A 104 -14.66 9.14 1.24
N LEU A 105 -13.90 8.91 0.18
CA LEU A 105 -14.27 9.27 -1.19
C LEU A 105 -14.71 8.05 -2.02
N PHE A 106 -14.34 6.85 -1.56
CA PHE A 106 -14.68 5.59 -2.23
C PHE A 106 -14.68 4.44 -1.23
N HIS A 107 -15.35 3.36 -1.58
CA HIS A 107 -15.31 2.12 -0.79
C HIS A 107 -13.88 1.57 -0.72
N GLY A 108 -13.41 1.30 0.48
CA GLY A 108 -12.04 0.86 0.70
C GLY A 108 -11.01 1.99 0.87
N HIS A 109 -11.45 3.27 0.90
CA HIS A 109 -10.54 4.39 1.16
C HIS A 109 -9.83 4.18 2.51
N PRO A 110 -8.47 4.24 2.57
CA PRO A 110 -7.73 4.14 3.81
C PRO A 110 -8.12 5.21 4.82
N ILE A 111 -8.33 4.84 6.08
CA ILE A 111 -8.70 5.76 7.17
C ILE A 111 -7.57 5.88 8.19
N ALA A 112 -7.00 4.74 8.57
CA ALA A 112 -5.91 4.66 9.53
C ALA A 112 -5.00 3.48 9.17
N ALA A 113 -3.79 3.50 9.68
CA ALA A 113 -2.84 2.41 9.55
C ALA A 113 -2.27 2.05 10.92
N VAL A 114 -1.94 0.79 11.13
CA VAL A 114 -1.33 0.30 12.35
C VAL A 114 -0.07 -0.49 12.02
N ALA A 115 0.92 -0.40 12.90
CA ALA A 115 2.12 -1.23 12.87
C ALA A 115 2.20 -2.03 14.18
N ALA A 116 2.32 -3.36 14.08
CA ALA A 116 2.31 -4.26 15.22
C ALA A 116 3.38 -5.36 15.10
N ARG A 117 3.60 -6.07 16.20
CA ARG A 117 4.58 -7.15 16.30
C ARG A 117 4.19 -8.37 15.49
N THR A 118 2.91 -8.70 15.41
CA THR A 118 2.37 -9.82 14.64
C THR A 118 1.19 -9.37 13.79
N GLU A 119 0.82 -10.20 12.81
CA GLU A 119 -0.31 -9.92 11.93
C GLU A 119 -1.64 -9.90 12.71
N GLU A 120 -1.83 -10.84 13.63
CA GLU A 120 -3.04 -10.95 14.45
C GLU A 120 -3.25 -9.72 15.37
N ILE A 121 -2.16 -9.13 15.87
CA ILE A 121 -2.23 -7.90 16.69
C ILE A 121 -2.58 -6.69 15.81
N ALA A 122 -2.12 -6.71 14.54
CA ALA A 122 -2.39 -5.62 13.61
C ALA A 122 -3.82 -5.65 13.06
N GLU A 123 -4.53 -6.78 13.12
CA GLU A 123 -5.91 -6.96 12.64
C GLU A 123 -6.94 -6.50 13.67
#